data_482938313c849b2a0d93de066ccfbe23
#
_entry.id   482938313c849b2a0d93de066ccfbe23
#
_cell.length_a   1.000
_cell.length_b   1.000
_cell.length_c   1.000
_cell.angle_alpha   90.00
_cell.angle_beta   90.00
_cell.angle_gamma   90.00
#
_symmetry.space_group_name_H-M   'P 1'
#
loop_
_entity.id
_entity.type
_entity.pdbx_description
1 polymer ?
#
loop_
_entity_poly.entity_id
_entity_poly.type
_entity_poly.pdbx_seq_one_letter_code
_entity_poly.pdbx_strand_id
1 'polypeptide(L)'
;QSVEELKDSSVVETLAKNEFVEEIPTDEFLGDKETLESSSTSRRDFLKYVGFTTAAATLAACEGPVKKSIPYVVKPDDTILGVADWYASTVADGFDFANVLVKTREGRPILIMPNKDAGGSTNARVQASVLSLYDNQLRLKEPRKGGSVISWDTAHLEIQSSLAQLKEANEPIVLLTGTLASPSTEQIISDFLAVYPNVKHVVYDAISESGTLDAFEEMYGSRALPNYHFEKAHAIVSFGADFIGDWQGGFDKGYAASRNPDSGHMSYHVQFEANMSLTGANADERVVTKPSDQVFALINLYNEITGSSLPSKATPVDAHVKEVAAILKKSASHGVVVSGSSDKEAQLIAFAINDALKSKVFDPANPSFIRKGNDADLAQVISDLKSGKVKGLLTYNVDPLYNVASGSELAKAINKLKLSVAFSVQNDATANNTQYSLPMSHFLESWGDVKKLLIVIMD
;
A
#
# COMPACT_ATOMS: atom_id res chain seq x y z
N GLN A 1 5.93 21.57 10.14
CA GLN A 1 7.32 22.10 9.98
C GLN A 1 7.89 21.47 8.72
N SER A 2 8.29 22.28 7.75
CA SER A 2 8.89 21.81 6.50
C SER A 2 10.40 21.60 6.67
N VAL A 3 11.01 20.79 5.80
CA VAL A 3 12.48 20.57 5.80
C VAL A 3 13.22 21.87 5.47
N GLU A 4 12.57 22.84 4.84
CA GLU A 4 13.11 24.17 4.54
C GLU A 4 13.24 25.00 5.83
N GLU A 5 12.31 24.88 6.75
CA GLU A 5 12.38 25.51 8.07
C GLU A 5 13.58 25.05 8.89
N LEU A 6 14.08 23.86 8.65
CA LEU A 6 15.27 23.31 9.31
C LEU A 6 16.59 23.78 8.68
N LYS A 7 16.57 24.33 7.47
CA LYS A 7 17.80 24.73 6.74
C LYS A 7 18.11 26.21 6.73
N ASP A 8 17.10 27.07 6.96
CA ASP A 8 17.29 28.51 6.93
C ASP A 8 16.58 29.19 8.11
N SER A 9 17.31 29.43 9.17
CA SER A 9 16.79 30.03 10.41
C SER A 9 16.27 31.47 10.24
N SER A 10 16.74 32.19 9.22
CA SER A 10 16.33 33.60 9.00
C SER A 10 14.94 33.68 8.32
N VAL A 11 14.62 32.75 7.45
CA VAL A 11 13.29 32.63 6.83
C VAL A 11 12.28 32.14 7.86
N VAL A 12 12.68 31.18 8.71
CA VAL A 12 11.85 30.66 9.80
C VAL A 12 11.49 31.75 10.81
N GLU A 13 12.45 32.58 11.24
CA GLU A 13 12.20 33.70 12.14
C GLU A 13 11.26 34.76 11.54
N THR A 14 11.34 34.98 10.23
CA THR A 14 10.47 35.93 9.54
C THR A 14 9.06 35.38 9.35
N LEU A 15 8.93 34.09 9.06
CA LEU A 15 7.64 33.41 8.91
C LEU A 15 6.97 33.16 10.25
N ALA A 16 7.72 32.81 11.31
CA ALA A 16 7.20 32.60 12.65
C ALA A 16 6.65 33.91 13.25
N LYS A 17 7.24 35.06 12.95
CA LYS A 17 6.71 36.36 13.34
C LYS A 17 5.40 36.74 12.65
N ASN A 18 5.10 36.12 11.50
CA ASN A 18 3.88 36.36 10.73
C ASN A 18 2.87 35.20 10.81
N GLU A 19 3.19 34.15 11.54
CA GLU A 19 2.32 32.97 11.68
C GLU A 19 1.16 33.24 12.65
N PHE A 20 1.39 34.15 13.60
CA PHE A 20 0.36 34.74 14.46
C PHE A 20 0.31 36.24 14.21
N VAL A 21 -0.76 36.71 13.62
CA VAL A 21 -0.87 38.08 13.04
C VAL A 21 -0.75 39.20 14.03
N GLU A 22 -0.83 38.95 15.35
CA GLU A 22 -0.47 39.85 16.44
C GLU A 22 -0.18 39.02 17.69
N GLU A 23 0.82 39.42 18.49
CA GLU A 23 0.93 38.94 19.86
C GLU A 23 -0.41 39.24 20.55
N ILE A 24 -1.13 38.20 20.97
CA ILE A 24 -2.29 38.41 21.85
C ILE A 24 -1.74 39.18 23.07
N PRO A 25 -2.24 40.37 23.36
CA PRO A 25 -1.73 41.15 24.49
C PRO A 25 -2.14 40.42 25.76
N THR A 26 -1.33 39.43 26.15
CA THR A 26 -1.56 38.65 27.36
C THR A 26 -1.44 39.49 28.62
N ASP A 27 -0.66 40.55 28.55
CA ASP A 27 -0.45 41.47 29.69
C ASP A 27 -1.67 42.38 29.97
N GLU A 28 -2.42 42.77 28.94
CA GLU A 28 -3.68 43.51 29.08
C GLU A 28 -4.86 42.61 29.54
N PHE A 29 -4.78 41.32 29.25
CA PHE A 29 -5.86 40.35 29.55
C PHE A 29 -5.70 39.65 30.90
N LEU A 30 -4.47 39.47 31.39
CA LEU A 30 -4.17 38.74 32.62
C LEU A 30 -3.97 39.67 33.85
N GLY A 31 -3.92 40.98 33.63
CA GLY A 31 -3.62 41.92 34.73
C GLY A 31 -2.18 41.75 35.22
N ASP A 32 -1.75 42.68 36.04
CA ASP A 32 -0.40 42.74 36.59
C ASP A 32 -0.02 41.43 37.30
N LYS A 33 1.14 40.89 36.97
CA LYS A 33 1.65 39.60 37.47
C LYS A 33 1.69 39.53 38.99
N GLU A 34 1.88 40.67 39.67
CA GLU A 34 1.84 40.81 41.12
C GLU A 34 0.44 40.62 41.73
N THR A 35 -0.61 40.92 40.97
CA THR A 35 -2.00 40.71 41.38
C THR A 35 -2.44 39.25 41.27
N LEU A 36 -1.85 38.50 40.37
CA LEU A 36 -2.11 37.05 40.18
C LEU A 36 -1.48 36.19 41.27
N GLU A 37 -0.31 36.57 41.78
CA GLU A 37 0.41 35.81 42.82
C GLU A 37 -0.18 36.04 44.22
N SER A 38 -0.96 37.11 44.41
CA SER A 38 -1.57 37.46 45.71
C SER A 38 -3.06 37.11 45.86
N SER A 39 -3.73 36.63 44.80
CA SER A 39 -5.16 36.33 44.82
C SER A 39 -5.46 34.85 45.07
N SER A 40 -6.13 34.54 46.17
CA SER A 40 -6.79 33.24 46.38
C SER A 40 -7.99 33.13 45.44
N THR A 41 -7.77 32.65 44.23
CA THR A 41 -8.83 32.50 43.22
C THR A 41 -9.83 31.41 43.67
N SER A 42 -11.11 31.77 43.78
CA SER A 42 -12.14 30.77 44.05
C SER A 42 -12.27 29.78 42.86
N ARG A 43 -12.63 28.52 43.13
CA ARG A 43 -12.88 27.50 42.07
C ARG A 43 -13.84 27.99 40.99
N ARG A 44 -14.77 28.90 41.35
CA ARG A 44 -15.73 29.48 40.43
C ARG A 44 -15.11 30.48 39.48
N ASP A 45 -14.14 31.24 39.92
CA ASP A 45 -13.45 32.24 39.11
C ASP A 45 -12.42 31.57 38.20
N PHE A 46 -11.75 30.54 38.69
CA PHE A 46 -10.90 29.67 37.85
C PHE A 46 -11.70 29.03 36.67
N LEU A 47 -12.89 28.50 36.93
CA LEU A 47 -13.74 27.92 35.87
C LEU A 47 -14.26 28.98 34.89
N LYS A 48 -14.49 30.20 35.33
CA LYS A 48 -14.82 31.32 34.42
C LYS A 48 -13.63 31.67 33.53
N TYR A 49 -12.41 31.74 34.08
CA TYR A 49 -11.20 32.00 33.30
C TYR A 49 -10.93 30.91 32.26
N VAL A 50 -11.00 29.65 32.66
CA VAL A 50 -10.83 28.51 31.73
C VAL A 50 -11.93 28.50 30.67
N GLY A 51 -13.17 28.78 31.02
CA GLY A 51 -14.28 28.87 30.07
C GLY A 51 -14.13 30.04 29.08
N PHE A 52 -13.63 31.20 29.52
CA PHE A 52 -13.39 32.34 28.64
C PHE A 52 -12.17 32.15 27.75
N THR A 53 -11.08 31.57 28.25
CA THR A 53 -9.88 31.29 27.43
C THR A 53 -10.14 30.23 26.38
N THR A 54 -10.90 29.17 26.68
CA THR A 54 -11.31 28.18 25.68
C THR A 54 -12.28 28.77 24.66
N ALA A 55 -13.21 29.63 25.05
CA ALA A 55 -14.12 30.30 24.10
C ALA A 55 -13.37 31.32 23.21
N ALA A 56 -12.40 32.06 23.75
CA ALA A 56 -11.56 32.95 22.96
C ALA A 56 -10.64 32.20 22.00
N ALA A 57 -10.05 31.08 22.42
CA ALA A 57 -9.23 30.21 21.55
C ALA A 57 -10.06 29.58 20.44
N THR A 58 -11.32 29.20 20.73
CA THR A 58 -12.22 28.64 19.67
C THR A 58 -12.69 29.73 18.70
N LEU A 59 -12.88 30.98 19.16
CA LEU A 59 -13.22 32.11 18.28
C LEU A 59 -12.03 32.57 17.43
N ALA A 60 -10.81 32.56 17.97
CA ALA A 60 -9.59 32.87 17.24
C ALA A 60 -9.24 31.78 16.23
N ALA A 61 -9.56 30.50 16.52
CA ALA A 61 -9.40 29.40 15.60
C ALA A 61 -10.44 29.37 14.45
N CYS A 62 -11.49 30.22 14.52
CA CYS A 62 -12.52 30.31 13.48
C CYS A 62 -12.17 31.27 12.34
N GLU A 63 -11.08 32.02 12.39
CA GLU A 63 -10.51 32.62 11.19
C GLU A 63 -9.74 31.56 10.42
N GLY A 64 -10.50 30.80 9.62
CA GLY A 64 -9.91 29.90 8.64
C GLY A 64 -8.96 30.70 7.74
N PRO A 65 -7.85 30.10 7.31
CA PRO A 65 -6.89 30.79 6.44
C PRO A 65 -7.64 31.43 5.29
N VAL A 66 -7.44 32.74 5.08
CA VAL A 66 -8.03 33.49 3.95
C VAL A 66 -7.46 32.87 2.68
N LYS A 67 -8.14 31.86 2.15
CA LYS A 67 -7.80 31.26 0.89
C LYS A 67 -8.11 32.27 -0.20
N LYS A 68 -7.08 32.89 -0.75
CA LYS A 68 -7.23 33.66 -1.99
C LYS A 68 -7.57 32.66 -3.08
N SER A 69 -8.87 32.52 -3.41
CA SER A 69 -9.29 31.78 -4.57
C SER A 69 -8.94 32.58 -5.82
N ILE A 70 -8.22 31.98 -6.75
CA ILE A 70 -8.04 32.56 -8.09
C ILE A 70 -9.34 32.27 -8.84
N PRO A 71 -10.12 33.30 -9.23
CA PRO A 71 -11.36 33.08 -9.96
C PRO A 71 -11.04 32.48 -11.35
N TYR A 72 -11.92 31.62 -11.85
CA TYR A 72 -11.82 31.13 -13.22
C TYR A 72 -11.91 32.32 -14.20
N VAL A 73 -11.03 32.37 -15.18
CA VAL A 73 -11.14 33.30 -16.31
C VAL A 73 -12.33 32.91 -17.18
N VAL A 74 -12.50 31.59 -17.38
CA VAL A 74 -13.70 31.01 -18.01
C VAL A 74 -14.17 29.90 -17.10
N LYS A 75 -15.39 30.03 -16.54
CA LYS A 75 -15.98 29.01 -15.68
C LYS A 75 -16.44 27.84 -16.57
N PRO A 76 -16.04 26.57 -16.27
CA PRO A 76 -16.66 25.41 -16.91
C PRO A 76 -18.16 25.36 -16.61
N ASP A 77 -18.98 24.97 -17.59
CA ASP A 77 -20.45 25.03 -17.50
C ASP A 77 -20.99 24.17 -16.35
N ASP A 78 -20.34 23.04 -16.08
CA ASP A 78 -20.77 22.06 -15.08
C ASP A 78 -20.20 22.33 -13.66
N THR A 79 -19.40 23.38 -13.46
CA THR A 79 -18.80 23.67 -12.16
C THR A 79 -19.56 24.74 -11.41
N ILE A 80 -20.06 24.41 -10.23
CA ILE A 80 -20.65 25.37 -9.28
C ILE A 80 -19.60 25.73 -8.25
N LEU A 81 -19.22 27.01 -8.17
CA LEU A 81 -18.22 27.49 -7.23
C LEU A 81 -18.64 27.16 -5.79
N GLY A 82 -17.71 26.57 -5.03
CA GLY A 82 -17.95 26.18 -3.65
C GLY A 82 -18.66 24.85 -3.44
N VAL A 83 -19.23 24.26 -4.50
CA VAL A 83 -19.78 22.89 -4.49
C VAL A 83 -18.72 21.91 -4.95
N ALA A 84 -18.65 20.76 -4.30
CA ALA A 84 -17.70 19.73 -4.67
C ALA A 84 -18.33 18.73 -5.65
N ASP A 85 -17.56 18.37 -6.68
CA ASP A 85 -17.92 17.32 -7.62
C ASP A 85 -17.27 15.99 -7.21
N TRP A 86 -17.86 14.87 -7.61
CA TRP A 86 -17.40 13.54 -7.30
C TRP A 86 -17.17 12.73 -8.57
N TYR A 87 -16.00 12.12 -8.66
CA TYR A 87 -15.61 11.30 -9.80
C TYR A 87 -15.29 9.89 -9.35
N ALA A 88 -15.83 8.90 -10.05
CA ALA A 88 -15.44 7.51 -9.85
C ALA A 88 -14.06 7.26 -10.47
N SER A 89 -13.20 6.60 -9.71
CA SER A 89 -11.84 6.23 -10.14
C SER A 89 -11.43 4.92 -9.49
N THR A 90 -10.24 4.43 -9.86
CA THR A 90 -9.62 3.25 -9.24
C THR A 90 -8.17 3.55 -8.92
N VAL A 91 -7.77 3.23 -7.70
CA VAL A 91 -6.36 3.22 -7.29
C VAL A 91 -5.80 1.83 -7.54
N ALA A 92 -4.67 1.75 -8.25
CA ALA A 92 -3.91 0.53 -8.46
C ALA A 92 -2.43 0.91 -8.57
N ASP A 93 -1.72 0.91 -7.45
CA ASP A 93 -0.34 1.38 -7.36
C ASP A 93 0.69 0.25 -7.27
N GLY A 94 0.24 -0.99 -7.48
CA GLY A 94 1.03 -2.21 -7.33
C GLY A 94 0.95 -2.81 -5.93
N PHE A 95 0.47 -2.07 -4.91
CA PHE A 95 0.22 -2.58 -3.57
C PHE A 95 -1.26 -2.50 -3.19
N ASP A 96 -1.85 -1.31 -3.25
CA ASP A 96 -3.26 -1.10 -2.96
C ASP A 96 -4.10 -1.17 -4.24
N PHE A 97 -5.27 -1.79 -4.14
CA PHE A 97 -6.29 -1.81 -5.17
C PHE A 97 -7.64 -1.41 -4.56
N ALA A 98 -8.20 -0.29 -5.03
CA ALA A 98 -9.48 0.19 -4.50
C ALA A 98 -10.30 0.95 -5.54
N ASN A 99 -11.60 0.65 -5.63
CA ASN A 99 -12.56 1.48 -6.34
C ASN A 99 -12.97 2.64 -5.45
N VAL A 100 -12.77 3.85 -5.92
CA VAL A 100 -12.88 5.07 -5.13
C VAL A 100 -13.79 6.11 -5.76
N LEU A 101 -14.31 6.99 -4.92
CA LEU A 101 -14.89 8.26 -5.29
C LEU A 101 -13.91 9.38 -4.92
N VAL A 102 -13.52 10.17 -5.88
CA VAL A 102 -12.62 11.30 -5.71
C VAL A 102 -13.44 12.57 -5.64
N LYS A 103 -13.38 13.24 -4.48
CA LYS A 103 -13.99 14.55 -4.30
C LYS A 103 -13.08 15.61 -4.86
N THR A 104 -13.60 16.42 -5.78
CA THR A 104 -12.88 17.56 -6.32
C THR A 104 -13.55 18.87 -5.94
N ARG A 105 -12.76 19.90 -5.84
CA ARG A 105 -13.26 21.26 -5.71
C ARG A 105 -12.56 22.12 -6.73
N GLU A 106 -13.33 22.67 -7.64
CA GLU A 106 -12.78 23.51 -8.73
C GLU A 106 -11.66 22.79 -9.51
N GLY A 107 -11.92 21.53 -9.86
CA GLY A 107 -10.96 20.67 -10.58
C GLY A 107 -9.79 20.13 -9.74
N ARG A 108 -9.75 20.41 -8.42
CA ARG A 108 -8.69 19.94 -7.54
C ARG A 108 -9.17 18.75 -6.70
N PRO A 109 -8.57 17.58 -6.82
CA PRO A 109 -8.85 16.45 -5.93
C PRO A 109 -8.48 16.81 -4.47
N ILE A 110 -9.43 16.60 -3.54
CA ILE A 110 -9.24 16.98 -2.13
C ILE A 110 -9.49 15.83 -1.16
N LEU A 111 -10.18 14.77 -1.58
CA LEU A 111 -10.53 13.65 -0.72
C LEU A 111 -10.79 12.41 -1.56
N ILE A 112 -10.35 11.27 -1.06
CA ILE A 112 -10.65 9.95 -1.62
C ILE A 112 -11.53 9.19 -0.64
N MET A 113 -12.64 8.63 -1.15
CA MET A 113 -13.60 7.83 -0.38
C MET A 113 -13.85 6.50 -1.08
N PRO A 114 -14.29 5.45 -0.36
CA PRO A 114 -14.66 4.18 -1.01
C PRO A 114 -15.87 4.36 -1.92
N ASN A 115 -15.82 3.79 -3.12
CA ASN A 115 -16.99 3.66 -3.98
C ASN A 115 -17.77 2.41 -3.56
N LYS A 116 -18.76 2.59 -2.68
CA LYS A 116 -19.56 1.48 -2.13
C LYS A 116 -20.39 0.77 -3.19
N ASP A 117 -20.85 1.47 -4.21
CA ASP A 117 -21.65 0.93 -5.31
C ASP A 117 -20.82 0.01 -6.22
N ALA A 118 -19.50 0.27 -6.32
CA ALA A 118 -18.56 -0.59 -7.00
C ALA A 118 -17.91 -1.64 -6.06
N GLY A 119 -18.48 -1.86 -4.88
CA GLY A 119 -17.93 -2.80 -3.90
C GLY A 119 -16.59 -2.37 -3.30
N GLY A 120 -16.21 -1.08 -3.43
CA GLY A 120 -14.94 -0.56 -2.95
C GLY A 120 -14.86 -0.47 -1.43
N SER A 121 -13.70 -0.80 -0.91
CA SER A 121 -13.22 -0.43 0.42
C SER A 121 -11.93 0.39 0.24
N THR A 122 -11.56 1.15 1.26
CA THR A 122 -10.32 1.95 1.24
C THR A 122 -9.61 1.85 2.58
N ASN A 123 -8.30 1.95 2.55
CA ASN A 123 -7.47 2.07 3.72
C ASN A 123 -6.85 3.48 3.82
N ALA A 124 -6.10 3.73 4.88
CA ALA A 124 -5.46 5.03 5.10
C ALA A 124 -4.47 5.41 3.98
N ARG A 125 -3.75 4.44 3.40
CA ARG A 125 -2.80 4.67 2.29
C ARG A 125 -3.54 5.17 1.05
N VAL A 126 -4.62 4.48 0.65
CA VAL A 126 -5.46 4.87 -0.48
C VAL A 126 -6.03 6.27 -0.29
N GLN A 127 -6.54 6.59 0.91
CA GLN A 127 -7.08 7.91 1.19
C GLN A 127 -5.99 8.99 1.20
N ALA A 128 -4.80 8.68 1.71
CA ALA A 128 -3.66 9.59 1.73
C ALA A 128 -3.00 9.78 0.36
N SER A 129 -3.27 8.93 -0.64
CA SER A 129 -2.62 9.01 -1.96
C SER A 129 -2.90 10.34 -2.68
N VAL A 130 -3.99 11.04 -2.35
CA VAL A 130 -4.25 12.39 -2.87
C VAL A 130 -3.15 13.39 -2.48
N LEU A 131 -2.46 13.20 -1.36
CA LEU A 131 -1.43 14.12 -0.88
C LEU A 131 -0.20 14.11 -1.78
N SER A 132 0.15 12.96 -2.36
CA SER A 132 1.29 12.84 -3.27
C SER A 132 1.12 13.65 -4.56
N LEU A 133 -0.13 13.97 -4.95
CA LEU A 133 -0.41 14.87 -6.06
C LEU A 133 0.13 16.29 -5.82
N TYR A 134 0.12 16.74 -4.56
CA TYR A 134 0.49 18.10 -4.16
C TYR A 134 1.91 18.21 -3.61
N ASP A 135 2.66 17.11 -3.57
CA ASP A 135 4.06 17.13 -3.16
C ASP A 135 4.96 17.74 -4.24
N ASN A 136 5.06 19.07 -4.20
CA ASN A 136 5.84 19.82 -5.18
C ASN A 136 7.36 19.60 -5.08
N GLN A 137 7.85 19.08 -3.96
CA GLN A 137 9.29 18.89 -3.72
C GLN A 137 9.76 17.53 -4.23
N LEU A 138 9.01 16.47 -3.97
CA LEU A 138 9.40 15.12 -4.37
C LEU A 138 8.96 14.78 -5.80
N ARG A 139 7.92 15.42 -6.32
CA ARG A 139 7.43 15.11 -7.68
C ARG A 139 8.48 15.41 -8.75
N LEU A 140 8.75 14.40 -9.57
CA LEU A 140 9.54 14.55 -10.78
C LEU A 140 8.66 15.27 -11.84
N LYS A 141 9.09 16.42 -12.32
CA LYS A 141 8.28 17.26 -13.23
C LYS A 141 8.83 17.29 -14.65
N GLU A 142 10.12 17.10 -14.80
CA GLU A 142 10.83 17.22 -16.08
C GLU A 142 11.79 16.06 -16.26
N PRO A 143 12.03 15.62 -17.52
CA PRO A 143 13.05 14.62 -17.81
C PRO A 143 14.43 15.11 -17.38
N ARG A 144 15.22 14.21 -16.80
CA ARG A 144 16.59 14.52 -16.35
C ARG A 144 17.58 13.49 -16.87
N LYS A 145 18.80 13.95 -17.11
CA LYS A 145 19.98 13.12 -17.38
C LYS A 145 21.10 13.49 -16.42
N GLY A 146 21.54 12.56 -15.61
CA GLY A 146 22.57 12.79 -14.59
C GLY A 146 22.22 13.95 -13.65
N GLY A 147 20.95 14.11 -13.29
CA GLY A 147 20.43 15.19 -12.46
C GLY A 147 20.10 16.49 -13.18
N SER A 148 20.59 16.70 -14.41
CA SER A 148 20.31 17.91 -15.22
C SER A 148 19.03 17.75 -16.03
N VAL A 149 18.20 18.80 -16.09
CA VAL A 149 16.98 18.82 -16.92
C VAL A 149 17.34 18.77 -18.40
N ILE A 150 16.61 17.94 -19.15
CA ILE A 150 16.70 17.81 -20.60
C ILE A 150 15.32 17.89 -21.25
N SER A 151 15.26 18.07 -22.57
CA SER A 151 13.97 17.98 -23.27
C SER A 151 13.52 16.52 -23.46
N TRP A 152 12.22 16.32 -23.62
CA TRP A 152 11.66 15.00 -23.96
C TRP A 152 12.25 14.45 -25.27
N ASP A 153 12.43 15.31 -26.29
CA ASP A 153 12.99 14.89 -27.57
C ASP A 153 14.42 14.37 -27.40
N THR A 154 15.24 15.07 -26.61
CA THR A 154 16.60 14.63 -26.29
C THR A 154 16.56 13.28 -25.55
N ALA A 155 15.72 13.14 -24.53
CA ALA A 155 15.58 11.90 -23.78
C ALA A 155 15.18 10.74 -24.70
N HIS A 156 14.17 10.93 -25.55
CA HIS A 156 13.69 9.90 -26.46
C HIS A 156 14.76 9.46 -27.46
N LEU A 157 15.42 10.41 -28.12
CA LEU A 157 16.45 10.10 -29.12
C LEU A 157 17.64 9.34 -28.51
N GLU A 158 18.13 9.79 -27.36
CA GLU A 158 19.28 9.15 -26.70
C GLU A 158 18.98 7.78 -26.17
N ILE A 159 17.81 7.59 -25.51
CA ILE A 159 17.36 6.30 -24.98
C ILE A 159 17.11 5.32 -26.14
N GLN A 160 16.43 5.76 -27.19
CA GLN A 160 16.16 4.93 -28.37
C GLN A 160 17.46 4.48 -29.06
N SER A 161 18.42 5.38 -29.21
CA SER A 161 19.74 5.06 -29.74
C SER A 161 20.48 4.04 -28.89
N SER A 162 20.44 4.20 -27.56
CA SER A 162 21.07 3.26 -26.62
C SER A 162 20.41 1.88 -26.64
N LEU A 163 19.08 1.84 -26.71
CA LEU A 163 18.33 0.59 -26.84
C LEU A 163 18.66 -0.14 -28.15
N ALA A 164 18.77 0.59 -29.26
CA ALA A 164 19.14 0.02 -30.57
C ALA A 164 20.54 -0.60 -30.52
N GLN A 165 21.53 0.11 -29.95
CA GLN A 165 22.89 -0.40 -29.78
C GLN A 165 22.95 -1.67 -28.93
N LEU A 166 22.22 -1.70 -27.81
CA LEU A 166 22.16 -2.88 -26.93
C LEU A 166 21.47 -4.05 -27.62
N LYS A 167 20.45 -3.79 -28.45
CA LYS A 167 19.77 -4.80 -29.25
C LYS A 167 20.70 -5.41 -30.31
N GLU A 168 21.40 -4.57 -31.08
CA GLU A 168 22.37 -5.02 -32.10
C GLU A 168 23.50 -5.85 -31.49
N ALA A 169 23.97 -5.47 -30.31
CA ALA A 169 25.00 -6.22 -29.56
C ALA A 169 24.44 -7.45 -28.83
N ASN A 170 23.13 -7.69 -28.87
CA ASN A 170 22.42 -8.71 -28.13
C ASN A 170 22.74 -8.71 -26.61
N GLU A 171 22.91 -7.51 -26.07
CA GLU A 171 23.24 -7.30 -24.65
C GLU A 171 21.96 -7.31 -23.79
N PRO A 172 21.96 -8.04 -22.65
CA PRO A 172 20.76 -8.17 -21.81
C PRO A 172 20.33 -6.85 -21.18
N ILE A 173 19.04 -6.56 -21.27
CA ILE A 173 18.34 -5.47 -20.61
C ILE A 173 17.27 -6.03 -19.69
N VAL A 174 17.03 -5.41 -18.56
CA VAL A 174 15.92 -5.74 -17.66
C VAL A 174 14.94 -4.57 -17.62
N LEU A 175 13.65 -4.88 -17.82
CA LEU A 175 12.54 -4.01 -17.47
C LEU A 175 11.98 -4.50 -16.12
N LEU A 176 12.09 -3.66 -15.08
CA LEU A 176 11.63 -3.99 -13.73
C LEU A 176 10.40 -3.15 -13.40
N THR A 177 9.30 -3.82 -13.07
CA THR A 177 8.03 -3.17 -12.70
C THR A 177 7.47 -3.76 -11.42
N GLY A 178 6.56 -3.05 -10.76
CA GLY A 178 5.62 -3.67 -9.83
C GLY A 178 4.53 -4.44 -10.55
N THR A 179 3.60 -5.00 -9.79
CA THR A 179 2.39 -5.58 -10.37
C THR A 179 1.60 -4.51 -11.12
N LEU A 180 1.33 -4.76 -12.39
CA LEU A 180 0.55 -3.89 -13.26
C LEU A 180 -0.88 -4.44 -13.36
N ALA A 181 -1.86 -3.55 -13.18
CA ALA A 181 -3.28 -3.89 -13.29
C ALA A 181 -3.92 -3.30 -14.56
N SER A 182 -3.14 -2.63 -15.40
CA SER A 182 -3.58 -1.98 -16.64
C SER A 182 -3.36 -2.89 -17.85
N PRO A 183 -4.44 -3.37 -18.51
CA PRO A 183 -4.32 -4.17 -19.75
C PRO A 183 -3.62 -3.42 -20.87
N SER A 184 -3.86 -2.11 -21.02
CA SER A 184 -3.19 -1.32 -22.05
C SER A 184 -1.70 -1.19 -21.80
N THR A 185 -1.29 -1.01 -20.54
CA THR A 185 0.14 -0.99 -20.18
C THR A 185 0.79 -2.36 -20.40
N GLU A 186 0.11 -3.46 -20.03
CA GLU A 186 0.59 -4.81 -20.31
C GLU A 186 0.78 -5.04 -21.82
N GLN A 187 -0.15 -4.56 -22.66
CA GLN A 187 -0.03 -4.66 -24.11
C GLN A 187 1.17 -3.87 -24.64
N ILE A 188 1.36 -2.63 -24.18
CA ILE A 188 2.51 -1.81 -24.56
C ILE A 188 3.84 -2.49 -24.19
N ILE A 189 3.91 -3.09 -23.01
CA ILE A 189 5.09 -3.87 -22.60
C ILE A 189 5.29 -5.07 -23.52
N SER A 190 4.23 -5.79 -23.86
CA SER A 190 4.30 -6.93 -24.79
C SER A 190 4.83 -6.50 -26.15
N ASP A 191 4.33 -5.40 -26.69
CA ASP A 191 4.79 -4.83 -27.98
C ASP A 191 6.25 -4.38 -27.89
N PHE A 192 6.64 -3.77 -26.77
CA PHE A 192 8.03 -3.38 -26.53
C PHE A 192 8.97 -4.59 -26.50
N LEU A 193 8.60 -5.67 -25.81
CA LEU A 193 9.37 -6.91 -25.76
C LEU A 193 9.47 -7.59 -27.13
N ALA A 194 8.43 -7.50 -27.96
CA ALA A 194 8.48 -7.99 -29.33
C ALA A 194 9.50 -7.23 -30.19
N VAL A 195 9.63 -5.91 -29.96
CA VAL A 195 10.62 -5.07 -30.64
C VAL A 195 12.03 -5.31 -30.10
N TYR A 196 12.16 -5.51 -28.80
CA TYR A 196 13.45 -5.67 -28.10
C TYR A 196 13.54 -7.03 -27.39
N PRO A 197 13.82 -8.13 -28.13
CA PRO A 197 13.82 -9.49 -27.57
C PRO A 197 14.96 -9.76 -26.56
N ASN A 198 15.95 -8.88 -26.48
CA ASN A 198 17.01 -8.88 -25.49
C ASN A 198 16.59 -8.25 -24.14
N VAL A 199 15.35 -7.79 -24.00
CA VAL A 199 14.77 -7.29 -22.75
C VAL A 199 14.04 -8.40 -22.02
N LYS A 200 14.37 -8.63 -20.74
CA LYS A 200 13.60 -9.46 -19.83
C LYS A 200 12.72 -8.58 -18.96
N HIS A 201 11.40 -8.79 -18.99
CA HIS A 201 10.48 -8.16 -18.05
C HIS A 201 10.46 -8.96 -16.74
N VAL A 202 10.62 -8.29 -15.62
CA VAL A 202 10.57 -8.86 -14.28
C VAL A 202 9.64 -8.02 -13.43
N VAL A 203 8.72 -8.69 -12.75
CA VAL A 203 7.76 -8.06 -11.83
C VAL A 203 8.20 -8.36 -10.41
N TYR A 204 8.27 -7.34 -9.56
CA TYR A 204 8.45 -7.52 -8.13
C TYR A 204 7.54 -6.59 -7.33
N ASP A 205 7.06 -7.08 -6.23
CA ASP A 205 6.26 -6.28 -5.29
C ASP A 205 7.11 -5.98 -4.05
N ALA A 206 7.16 -4.73 -3.62
CA ALA A 206 7.99 -4.30 -2.47
C ALA A 206 7.60 -5.02 -1.17
N ILE A 207 6.31 -5.36 -1.02
CA ILE A 207 5.80 -6.28 -0.01
C ILE A 207 5.40 -7.55 -0.76
N SER A 208 6.22 -8.59 -0.61
CA SER A 208 6.12 -9.78 -1.44
C SER A 208 5.03 -10.72 -0.96
N GLU A 209 4.28 -11.26 -1.93
CA GLU A 209 3.38 -12.40 -1.79
C GLU A 209 3.88 -13.62 -2.59
N SER A 210 5.17 -13.62 -2.98
CA SER A 210 5.73 -14.65 -3.88
C SER A 210 5.54 -16.06 -3.32
N GLY A 211 5.73 -16.27 -2.01
CA GLY A 211 5.51 -17.58 -1.38
C GLY A 211 4.06 -18.06 -1.49
N THR A 212 3.09 -17.16 -1.31
CA THR A 212 1.66 -17.47 -1.47
C THR A 212 1.32 -17.79 -2.93
N LEU A 213 1.87 -16.98 -3.86
CA LEU A 213 1.68 -17.16 -5.30
C LEU A 213 2.26 -18.49 -5.79
N ASP A 214 3.46 -18.84 -5.35
CA ASP A 214 4.15 -20.07 -5.73
C ASP A 214 3.46 -21.30 -5.12
N ALA A 215 2.96 -21.21 -3.88
CA ALA A 215 2.19 -22.27 -3.25
C ALA A 215 0.86 -22.50 -3.96
N PHE A 216 0.19 -21.43 -4.37
CA PHE A 216 -1.08 -21.52 -5.08
C PHE A 216 -0.90 -22.13 -6.48
N GLU A 217 0.18 -21.75 -7.18
CA GLU A 217 0.52 -22.34 -8.48
C GLU A 217 0.78 -23.84 -8.37
N GLU A 218 1.52 -24.27 -7.33
CA GLU A 218 1.82 -25.69 -7.11
C GLU A 218 0.57 -26.52 -6.84
N MET A 219 -0.40 -25.99 -6.07
CA MET A 219 -1.61 -26.75 -5.72
C MET A 219 -2.73 -26.64 -6.76
N TYR A 220 -2.87 -25.46 -7.41
CA TYR A 220 -4.05 -25.17 -8.24
C TYR A 220 -3.70 -24.82 -9.69
N GLY A 221 -2.41 -24.81 -10.08
CA GLY A 221 -1.96 -24.67 -11.46
C GLY A 221 -1.96 -23.26 -12.04
N SER A 222 -2.21 -22.25 -11.21
CA SER A 222 -2.13 -20.85 -11.62
C SER A 222 -1.44 -20.01 -10.56
N ARG A 223 -0.53 -19.12 -10.95
CA ARG A 223 0.20 -18.25 -10.02
C ARG A 223 -0.66 -17.04 -9.65
N ALA A 224 -1.43 -17.16 -8.56
CA ALA A 224 -2.41 -16.19 -8.10
C ALA A 224 -2.57 -16.23 -6.57
N LEU A 225 -3.30 -15.27 -6.00
CA LEU A 225 -3.69 -15.30 -4.60
C LEU A 225 -5.05 -15.99 -4.45
N PRO A 226 -5.28 -16.78 -3.40
CA PRO A 226 -6.59 -17.33 -3.10
C PRO A 226 -7.60 -16.22 -2.77
N ASN A 227 -8.87 -16.50 -3.01
CA ASN A 227 -9.95 -15.66 -2.53
C ASN A 227 -10.58 -16.27 -1.27
N TYR A 228 -11.20 -15.44 -0.43
CA TYR A 228 -11.82 -15.84 0.82
C TYR A 228 -13.20 -15.20 0.96
N HIS A 229 -14.19 -16.01 1.28
CA HIS A 229 -15.58 -15.64 1.56
C HIS A 229 -15.83 -15.60 3.06
N PHE A 230 -15.20 -14.66 3.77
CA PHE A 230 -15.33 -14.56 5.23
C PHE A 230 -16.78 -14.40 5.70
N GLU A 231 -17.66 -13.88 4.87
CA GLU A 231 -19.12 -13.79 5.16
C GLU A 231 -19.79 -15.15 5.37
N LYS A 232 -19.17 -16.23 4.90
CA LYS A 232 -19.64 -17.62 5.05
C LYS A 232 -18.98 -18.35 6.22
N ALA A 233 -18.03 -17.70 6.91
CA ALA A 233 -17.25 -18.35 7.94
C ALA A 233 -18.04 -18.55 9.24
N HIS A 234 -17.89 -19.74 9.84
CA HIS A 234 -18.30 -20.04 11.19
C HIS A 234 -17.11 -20.10 12.15
N ALA A 235 -15.95 -20.50 11.66
CA ALA A 235 -14.70 -20.48 12.38
C ALA A 235 -13.57 -19.97 11.48
N ILE A 236 -12.79 -19.02 11.99
CA ILE A 236 -11.63 -18.46 11.34
C ILE A 236 -10.43 -18.71 12.25
N VAL A 237 -9.39 -19.35 11.74
CA VAL A 237 -8.11 -19.52 12.43
C VAL A 237 -7.03 -18.90 11.57
N SER A 238 -6.35 -17.91 12.11
CA SER A 238 -5.36 -17.15 11.38
C SER A 238 -3.99 -17.20 12.08
N PHE A 239 -2.95 -17.39 11.27
CA PHE A 239 -1.56 -17.40 11.70
C PHE A 239 -0.85 -16.19 11.12
N GLY A 240 -0.80 -15.09 11.87
CA GLY A 240 -0.07 -13.88 11.51
C GLY A 240 -0.65 -13.10 10.31
N ALA A 241 -1.80 -13.46 9.78
CA ALA A 241 -2.41 -12.72 8.67
C ALA A 241 -3.20 -11.52 9.18
N ASP A 242 -2.88 -10.32 8.68
CA ASP A 242 -3.68 -9.11 8.92
C ASP A 242 -4.61 -8.80 7.74
N PHE A 243 -5.58 -9.70 7.52
CA PHE A 243 -6.50 -9.61 6.38
C PHE A 243 -7.52 -8.47 6.48
N ILE A 244 -7.69 -7.84 7.66
CA ILE A 244 -8.51 -6.64 7.83
C ILE A 244 -7.66 -5.38 7.56
N GLY A 245 -6.40 -5.37 8.01
CA GLY A 245 -5.54 -4.20 7.93
C GLY A 245 -4.78 -4.09 6.60
N ASP A 246 -4.16 -5.17 6.16
CA ASP A 246 -3.20 -5.13 5.06
C ASP A 246 -3.68 -5.78 3.75
N TRP A 247 -4.59 -6.75 3.82
CA TRP A 247 -5.02 -7.44 2.61
C TRP A 247 -5.96 -6.60 1.77
N GLN A 248 -5.79 -6.69 0.44
CA GLN A 248 -6.64 -6.02 -0.53
C GLN A 248 -7.72 -6.98 -1.04
N GLY A 249 -8.88 -6.45 -1.40
CA GLY A 249 -9.96 -7.25 -1.97
C GLY A 249 -11.29 -7.18 -1.21
N GLY A 250 -11.38 -6.38 -0.13
CA GLY A 250 -12.62 -6.17 0.61
C GLY A 250 -12.94 -7.29 1.61
N PHE A 251 -11.93 -7.99 2.11
CA PHE A 251 -12.06 -9.04 3.11
C PHE A 251 -12.60 -8.53 4.45
N ASP A 252 -12.32 -7.28 4.80
CA ASP A 252 -12.88 -6.53 5.92
C ASP A 252 -14.41 -6.51 5.89
N LYS A 253 -15.02 -6.30 4.72
CA LYS A 253 -16.47 -6.31 4.54
C LYS A 253 -17.07 -7.71 4.76
N GLY A 254 -16.45 -8.73 4.20
CA GLY A 254 -16.87 -10.12 4.39
C GLY A 254 -16.75 -10.55 5.86
N TYR A 255 -15.64 -10.18 6.51
CA TYR A 255 -15.43 -10.43 7.92
C TYR A 255 -16.50 -9.74 8.79
N ALA A 256 -16.75 -8.44 8.56
CA ALA A 256 -17.77 -7.69 9.29
C ALA A 256 -19.18 -8.32 9.11
N ALA A 257 -19.50 -8.82 7.92
CA ALA A 257 -20.77 -9.48 7.65
C ALA A 257 -20.94 -10.77 8.47
N SER A 258 -19.88 -11.58 8.63
CA SER A 258 -19.91 -12.80 9.46
C SER A 258 -19.94 -12.52 10.97
N ARG A 259 -19.73 -11.27 11.38
CA ARG A 259 -19.68 -10.83 12.78
C ARG A 259 -20.89 -9.95 13.16
N ASN A 260 -21.93 -9.92 12.33
CA ASN A 260 -23.15 -9.19 12.61
C ASN A 260 -24.09 -10.06 13.50
N PRO A 261 -24.41 -9.64 14.75
CA PRO A 261 -25.33 -10.36 15.63
C PRO A 261 -26.73 -10.56 15.03
N ASP A 262 -27.20 -9.62 14.22
CA ASP A 262 -28.52 -9.64 13.60
C ASP A 262 -28.66 -10.75 12.54
N SER A 263 -27.56 -11.28 12.04
CA SER A 263 -27.54 -12.40 11.08
C SER A 263 -27.91 -13.75 11.68
N GLY A 264 -28.08 -13.83 13.01
CA GLY A 264 -28.36 -15.08 13.75
C GLY A 264 -27.15 -16.00 13.89
N HIS A 265 -26.01 -15.64 13.35
CA HIS A 265 -24.75 -16.38 13.49
C HIS A 265 -23.56 -15.41 13.52
N MET A 266 -22.64 -15.64 14.44
CA MET A 266 -21.36 -14.94 14.52
C MET A 266 -20.22 -15.95 14.34
N SER A 267 -19.26 -15.61 13.45
CA SER A 267 -18.06 -16.40 13.30
C SER A 267 -17.20 -16.32 14.56
N TYR A 268 -16.56 -17.43 14.93
CA TYR A 268 -15.56 -17.47 16.00
C TYR A 268 -14.16 -17.36 15.38
N HIS A 269 -13.38 -16.38 15.83
CA HIS A 269 -12.09 -16.08 15.27
C HIS A 269 -10.98 -16.23 16.30
N VAL A 270 -9.96 -17.05 15.97
CA VAL A 270 -8.73 -17.22 16.75
C VAL A 270 -7.53 -16.75 15.93
N GLN A 271 -6.78 -15.82 16.49
CA GLN A 271 -5.60 -15.23 15.87
C GLN A 271 -4.32 -15.62 16.59
N PHE A 272 -3.44 -16.36 15.92
CA PHE A 272 -2.08 -16.66 16.38
C PHE A 272 -1.11 -15.62 15.81
N GLU A 273 -0.57 -14.73 16.65
CA GLU A 273 0.31 -13.66 16.18
C GLU A 273 1.30 -13.19 17.25
N ALA A 274 2.40 -12.55 16.83
CA ALA A 274 3.37 -11.96 17.74
C ALA A 274 2.98 -10.55 18.15
N ASN A 275 2.68 -9.69 17.18
CA ASN A 275 2.22 -8.32 17.38
C ASN A 275 0.69 -8.27 17.27
N MET A 276 0.07 -7.34 17.99
CA MET A 276 -1.37 -7.12 17.85
C MET A 276 -1.65 -6.37 16.54
N SER A 277 -2.16 -7.12 15.56
CA SER A 277 -2.65 -6.59 14.30
C SER A 277 -4.06 -6.03 14.43
N LEU A 278 -4.56 -5.35 13.39
CA LEU A 278 -5.96 -4.93 13.34
C LEU A 278 -6.89 -6.17 13.34
N THR A 279 -6.50 -7.22 12.63
CA THR A 279 -7.20 -8.51 12.61
C THR A 279 -7.22 -9.16 14.00
N GLY A 280 -6.08 -9.20 14.69
CA GLY A 280 -5.98 -9.76 16.03
C GLY A 280 -6.72 -8.95 17.09
N ALA A 281 -6.81 -7.62 16.94
CA ALA A 281 -7.61 -6.78 17.83
C ALA A 281 -9.12 -7.04 17.73
N ASN A 282 -9.58 -7.62 16.62
CA ASN A 282 -10.97 -7.99 16.37
C ASN A 282 -11.27 -9.47 16.57
N ALA A 283 -10.28 -10.29 16.91
CA ALA A 283 -10.46 -11.72 17.18
C ALA A 283 -11.18 -11.97 18.52
N ASP A 284 -11.90 -13.09 18.62
CA ASP A 284 -12.49 -13.54 19.90
C ASP A 284 -11.40 -14.03 20.84
N GLU A 285 -10.38 -14.68 20.28
CA GLU A 285 -9.22 -15.15 21.03
C GLU A 285 -7.94 -14.80 20.28
N ARG A 286 -7.01 -14.19 21.00
CA ARG A 286 -5.69 -13.85 20.49
C ARG A 286 -4.62 -14.64 21.23
N VAL A 287 -3.94 -15.53 20.51
CA VAL A 287 -2.89 -16.40 21.04
C VAL A 287 -1.52 -15.81 20.69
N VAL A 288 -0.80 -15.30 21.69
CA VAL A 288 0.53 -14.75 21.46
C VAL A 288 1.50 -15.85 21.06
N THR A 289 2.01 -15.78 19.83
CA THR A 289 2.82 -16.84 19.21
C THR A 289 4.03 -16.23 18.54
N LYS A 290 5.22 -16.72 18.88
CA LYS A 290 6.45 -16.28 18.20
C LYS A 290 6.40 -16.60 16.71
N PRO A 291 6.92 -15.73 15.82
CA PRO A 291 6.94 -16.02 14.38
C PRO A 291 7.59 -17.37 14.04
N SER A 292 8.66 -17.75 14.74
CA SER A 292 9.31 -19.05 14.58
C SER A 292 8.48 -20.26 14.97
N ASP A 293 7.45 -20.07 15.80
CA ASP A 293 6.59 -21.14 16.29
C ASP A 293 5.28 -21.25 15.47
N GLN A 294 4.93 -20.19 14.71
CA GLN A 294 3.68 -20.17 13.93
C GLN A 294 3.64 -21.28 12.89
N VAL A 295 4.73 -21.52 12.17
CA VAL A 295 4.81 -22.58 11.16
C VAL A 295 4.65 -23.97 11.79
N PHE A 296 5.29 -24.21 12.92
CA PHE A 296 5.15 -25.49 13.65
C PHE A 296 3.72 -25.67 14.21
N ALA A 297 3.13 -24.63 14.76
CA ALA A 297 1.74 -24.65 15.22
C ALA A 297 0.76 -24.95 14.05
N LEU A 298 1.03 -24.41 12.86
CA LEU A 298 0.27 -24.68 11.64
C LEU A 298 0.41 -26.15 11.19
N ILE A 299 1.63 -26.71 11.22
CA ILE A 299 1.88 -28.14 10.94
C ILE A 299 1.17 -29.02 11.96
N ASN A 300 1.23 -28.66 13.26
CA ASN A 300 0.54 -29.39 14.32
C ASN A 300 -0.99 -29.35 14.11
N LEU A 301 -1.54 -28.21 13.67
CA LEU A 301 -2.94 -28.08 13.32
C LEU A 301 -3.32 -28.98 12.13
N TYR A 302 -2.48 -29.04 11.11
CA TYR A 302 -2.69 -29.95 9.98
C TYR A 302 -2.74 -31.42 10.42
N ASN A 303 -1.76 -31.83 11.26
CA ASN A 303 -1.71 -33.18 11.80
C ASN A 303 -2.96 -33.52 12.65
N GLU A 304 -3.40 -32.59 13.49
CA GLU A 304 -4.62 -32.77 14.29
C GLU A 304 -5.91 -32.87 13.43
N ILE A 305 -6.00 -32.09 12.34
CA ILE A 305 -7.18 -32.11 11.46
C ILE A 305 -7.22 -33.36 10.60
N THR A 306 -6.10 -33.72 9.97
CA THR A 306 -6.03 -34.80 8.96
C THR A 306 -5.72 -36.18 9.56
N GLY A 307 -5.21 -36.25 10.78
CA GLY A 307 -4.65 -37.46 11.36
C GLY A 307 -3.30 -37.86 10.78
N SER A 308 -2.64 -36.95 10.06
CA SER A 308 -1.29 -37.14 9.52
C SER A 308 -0.23 -37.02 10.60
N SER A 309 1.00 -37.38 10.26
CA SER A 309 2.17 -37.27 11.14
C SER A 309 3.33 -36.58 10.46
N LEU A 310 3.07 -35.40 9.86
CA LEU A 310 4.15 -34.59 9.31
C LEU A 310 5.16 -34.24 10.42
N PRO A 311 6.47 -34.28 10.13
CA PRO A 311 7.48 -33.87 11.11
C PRO A 311 7.22 -32.44 11.57
N SER A 312 7.15 -32.27 12.89
CA SER A 312 6.91 -30.98 13.52
C SER A 312 7.62 -30.90 14.88
N LYS A 313 7.50 -29.73 15.49
CA LYS A 313 8.08 -29.42 16.79
C LYS A 313 6.95 -29.02 17.73
N ALA A 314 7.05 -29.46 18.99
CA ALA A 314 6.12 -28.99 20.02
C ALA A 314 6.29 -27.49 20.24
N THR A 315 5.16 -26.80 20.38
CA THR A 315 5.09 -25.36 20.61
C THR A 315 4.37 -25.04 21.92
N PRO A 316 4.63 -23.88 22.55
CA PRO A 316 3.91 -23.46 23.74
C PRO A 316 2.39 -23.33 23.54
N VAL A 317 1.93 -23.24 22.28
CA VAL A 317 0.52 -23.02 21.91
C VAL A 317 -0.19 -24.29 21.47
N ASP A 318 0.39 -25.48 21.62
CA ASP A 318 -0.19 -26.76 21.18
C ASP A 318 -1.55 -27.09 21.83
N ALA A 319 -1.78 -26.60 23.05
CA ALA A 319 -3.10 -26.74 23.70
C ALA A 319 -4.18 -25.99 22.89
N HIS A 320 -3.92 -24.73 22.53
CA HIS A 320 -4.84 -23.94 21.68
C HIS A 320 -4.97 -24.53 20.27
N VAL A 321 -3.89 -25.10 19.71
CA VAL A 321 -3.94 -25.79 18.41
C VAL A 321 -4.95 -26.94 18.44
N LYS A 322 -5.00 -27.75 19.52
CA LYS A 322 -5.97 -28.83 19.67
C LYS A 322 -7.41 -28.31 19.81
N GLU A 323 -7.59 -27.23 20.55
CA GLU A 323 -8.89 -26.57 20.71
C GLU A 323 -9.43 -26.04 19.37
N VAL A 324 -8.62 -25.30 18.63
CA VAL A 324 -9.03 -24.77 17.32
C VAL A 324 -9.23 -25.88 16.29
N ALA A 325 -8.47 -26.99 16.34
CA ALA A 325 -8.71 -28.16 15.51
C ALA A 325 -10.10 -28.76 15.72
N ALA A 326 -10.53 -28.86 16.99
CA ALA A 326 -11.89 -29.32 17.34
C ALA A 326 -12.96 -28.36 16.83
N ILE A 327 -12.75 -27.05 16.96
CA ILE A 327 -13.67 -26.02 16.47
C ILE A 327 -13.79 -26.10 14.93
N LEU A 328 -12.65 -26.18 14.21
CA LEU A 328 -12.64 -26.30 12.75
C LEU A 328 -13.33 -27.56 12.26
N LYS A 329 -13.09 -28.71 12.90
CA LYS A 329 -13.78 -29.98 12.58
C LYS A 329 -15.29 -29.86 12.78
N LYS A 330 -15.75 -29.18 13.85
CA LYS A 330 -17.18 -28.93 14.12
C LYS A 330 -17.79 -27.97 13.09
N SER A 331 -17.06 -26.97 12.66
CA SER A 331 -17.50 -25.98 11.65
C SER A 331 -17.45 -26.56 10.23
N ALA A 332 -16.72 -27.65 10.03
CA ALA A 332 -16.58 -28.35 8.74
C ALA A 332 -16.31 -27.39 7.56
N SER A 333 -17.14 -27.41 6.53
CA SER A 333 -16.95 -26.58 5.32
C SER A 333 -17.10 -25.06 5.55
N HIS A 334 -17.47 -24.62 6.75
CA HIS A 334 -17.54 -23.20 7.12
C HIS A 334 -16.35 -22.79 8.04
N GLY A 335 -15.38 -23.68 8.21
CA GLY A 335 -14.09 -23.36 8.83
C GLY A 335 -13.08 -22.91 7.77
N VAL A 336 -12.18 -22.01 8.15
CA VAL A 336 -11.08 -21.56 7.30
C VAL A 336 -9.81 -21.35 8.11
N VAL A 337 -8.68 -21.71 7.50
CA VAL A 337 -7.35 -21.40 8.03
C VAL A 337 -6.66 -20.43 7.08
N VAL A 338 -6.07 -19.38 7.64
CA VAL A 338 -5.38 -18.34 6.91
C VAL A 338 -3.95 -18.20 7.43
N SER A 339 -2.98 -18.05 6.54
CA SER A 339 -1.58 -17.79 6.91
C SER A 339 -1.11 -16.47 6.32
N GLY A 340 -0.48 -15.63 7.14
CA GLY A 340 0.24 -14.42 6.72
C GLY A 340 1.73 -14.65 6.49
N SER A 341 2.17 -15.92 6.50
CA SER A 341 3.57 -16.25 6.23
C SER A 341 3.94 -16.02 4.77
N SER A 342 5.11 -15.45 4.53
CA SER A 342 5.70 -15.38 3.18
C SER A 342 6.38 -16.69 2.76
N ASP A 343 6.39 -17.70 3.64
CA ASP A 343 6.98 -19.01 3.39
C ASP A 343 6.01 -19.87 2.57
N LYS A 344 6.50 -20.40 1.43
CA LYS A 344 5.70 -21.22 0.51
C LYS A 344 5.16 -22.48 1.18
N GLU A 345 5.99 -23.15 1.98
CA GLU A 345 5.62 -24.40 2.66
C GLU A 345 4.52 -24.16 3.70
N ALA A 346 4.57 -23.04 4.42
CA ALA A 346 3.50 -22.65 5.35
C ALA A 346 2.17 -22.39 4.62
N GLN A 347 2.22 -21.76 3.46
CA GLN A 347 1.03 -21.53 2.64
C GLN A 347 0.45 -22.84 2.10
N LEU A 348 1.29 -23.76 1.61
CA LEU A 348 0.86 -25.08 1.17
C LEU A 348 0.11 -25.84 2.28
N ILE A 349 0.60 -25.78 3.51
CA ILE A 349 -0.06 -26.41 4.67
C ILE A 349 -1.41 -25.75 4.96
N ALA A 350 -1.49 -24.42 4.94
CA ALA A 350 -2.74 -23.71 5.15
C ALA A 350 -3.79 -24.07 4.08
N PHE A 351 -3.38 -24.15 2.83
CA PHE A 351 -4.26 -24.57 1.72
C PHE A 351 -4.69 -26.04 1.87
N ALA A 352 -3.77 -26.93 2.22
CA ALA A 352 -4.08 -28.34 2.47
C ALA A 352 -5.07 -28.55 3.63
N ILE A 353 -5.01 -27.72 4.66
CA ILE A 353 -6.03 -27.74 5.75
C ILE A 353 -7.38 -27.34 5.20
N ASN A 354 -7.45 -26.25 4.42
CA ASN A 354 -8.72 -25.79 3.84
C ASN A 354 -9.33 -26.82 2.88
N ASP A 355 -8.51 -27.53 2.10
CA ASP A 355 -8.94 -28.62 1.24
C ASP A 355 -9.45 -29.82 2.05
N ALA A 356 -8.76 -30.18 3.14
CA ALA A 356 -9.18 -31.26 4.04
C ALA A 356 -10.53 -30.94 4.72
N LEU A 357 -10.76 -29.69 5.08
CA LEU A 357 -12.03 -29.17 5.63
C LEU A 357 -13.11 -29.06 4.54
N LYS A 358 -12.76 -29.13 3.25
CA LYS A 358 -13.63 -28.78 2.11
C LYS A 358 -14.25 -27.40 2.31
N SER A 359 -13.42 -26.43 2.69
CA SER A 359 -13.86 -25.10 3.06
C SER A 359 -14.57 -24.39 1.92
N LYS A 360 -15.77 -23.86 2.20
CA LYS A 360 -16.52 -22.99 1.29
C LYS A 360 -16.15 -21.50 1.49
N VAL A 361 -15.35 -21.22 2.51
CA VAL A 361 -14.81 -19.90 2.80
C VAL A 361 -13.55 -19.63 1.97
N PHE A 362 -12.73 -20.65 1.76
CA PHE A 362 -11.56 -20.62 0.88
C PHE A 362 -12.01 -20.92 -0.55
N ASP A 363 -11.70 -20.02 -1.48
CA ASP A 363 -12.13 -20.13 -2.89
C ASP A 363 -10.90 -20.12 -3.84
N PRO A 364 -10.36 -21.29 -4.17
CA PRO A 364 -9.29 -21.41 -5.15
C PRO A 364 -9.79 -21.35 -6.61
N ALA A 365 -11.10 -21.48 -6.85
CA ALA A 365 -11.65 -21.46 -8.20
C ALA A 365 -11.73 -20.05 -8.79
N ASN A 366 -11.84 -19.05 -7.94
CA ASN A 366 -11.89 -17.63 -8.35
C ASN A 366 -10.71 -16.86 -7.74
N PRO A 367 -9.47 -17.15 -8.16
CA PRO A 367 -8.29 -16.54 -7.57
C PRO A 367 -8.16 -15.06 -7.93
N SER A 368 -7.35 -14.34 -7.14
CA SER A 368 -7.02 -12.95 -7.36
C SER A 368 -5.60 -12.79 -7.93
N PHE A 369 -5.47 -11.98 -8.97
CA PHE A 369 -4.18 -11.71 -9.60
C PHE A 369 -3.65 -10.28 -9.31
N ILE A 370 -4.05 -9.66 -8.24
CA ILE A 370 -3.59 -8.32 -7.81
C ILE A 370 -2.13 -8.31 -7.35
N ARG A 371 -1.47 -9.46 -7.33
CA ARG A 371 -0.04 -9.63 -7.11
C ARG A 371 0.53 -10.56 -8.17
N LYS A 372 1.70 -10.19 -8.69
CA LYS A 372 2.44 -10.96 -9.71
C LYS A 372 3.94 -11.03 -9.41
N GLY A 373 4.41 -10.36 -8.38
CA GLY A 373 5.82 -10.28 -8.02
C GLY A 373 6.47 -11.66 -7.86
N ASN A 374 7.70 -11.81 -8.36
CA ASN A 374 8.48 -13.03 -8.27
C ASN A 374 9.84 -12.74 -7.63
N ASP A 375 10.02 -13.19 -6.39
CA ASP A 375 11.22 -12.94 -5.61
C ASP A 375 12.45 -13.68 -6.18
N ALA A 376 12.26 -14.86 -6.76
CA ALA A 376 13.35 -15.62 -7.37
C ALA A 376 13.88 -14.89 -8.62
N ASP A 377 13.00 -14.36 -9.46
CA ASP A 377 13.38 -13.55 -10.61
C ASP A 377 14.07 -12.24 -10.17
N LEU A 378 13.57 -11.57 -9.13
CA LEU A 378 14.22 -10.39 -8.57
C LEU A 378 15.62 -10.71 -8.05
N ALA A 379 15.79 -11.80 -7.28
CA ALA A 379 17.07 -12.23 -6.77
C ALA A 379 18.07 -12.52 -7.90
N GLN A 380 17.61 -13.15 -8.99
CA GLN A 380 18.42 -13.40 -10.18
C GLN A 380 18.84 -12.09 -10.86
N VAL A 381 17.91 -11.12 -11.00
CA VAL A 381 18.22 -9.79 -11.57
C VAL A 381 19.27 -9.07 -10.75
N ILE A 382 19.14 -9.07 -9.42
CA ILE A 382 20.12 -8.45 -8.51
C ILE A 382 21.51 -9.09 -8.70
N SER A 383 21.57 -10.42 -8.77
CA SER A 383 22.81 -11.17 -9.02
C SER A 383 23.44 -10.82 -10.37
N ASP A 384 22.62 -10.74 -11.43
CA ASP A 384 23.08 -10.45 -12.80
C ASP A 384 23.52 -8.99 -12.97
N LEU A 385 22.85 -8.05 -12.27
CA LEU A 385 23.32 -6.64 -12.20
C LEU A 385 24.67 -6.52 -11.49
N LYS A 386 24.83 -7.17 -10.33
CA LYS A 386 26.08 -7.17 -9.55
C LYS A 386 27.25 -7.80 -10.31
N SER A 387 26.99 -8.87 -11.05
CA SER A 387 27.99 -9.55 -11.87
C SER A 387 28.29 -8.85 -13.21
N GLY A 388 27.53 -7.80 -13.56
CA GLY A 388 27.70 -7.06 -14.81
C GLY A 388 27.21 -7.79 -16.05
N LYS A 389 26.40 -8.83 -15.92
CA LYS A 389 25.77 -9.53 -17.05
C LYS A 389 24.72 -8.65 -17.71
N VAL A 390 23.88 -7.97 -16.94
CA VAL A 390 22.90 -7.00 -17.43
C VAL A 390 23.62 -5.72 -17.84
N LYS A 391 23.27 -5.15 -18.98
CA LYS A 391 23.85 -3.93 -19.52
C LYS A 391 22.89 -2.74 -19.55
N GLY A 392 21.58 -3.01 -19.48
CA GLY A 392 20.54 -1.99 -19.43
C GLY A 392 19.50 -2.29 -18.35
N LEU A 393 19.02 -1.26 -17.66
CA LEU A 393 17.94 -1.33 -16.67
C LEU A 393 16.90 -0.26 -16.97
N LEU A 394 15.67 -0.66 -17.09
CA LEU A 394 14.50 0.21 -17.13
C LEU A 394 13.65 -0.10 -15.90
N THR A 395 13.27 0.91 -15.12
CA THR A 395 12.34 0.74 -13.98
C THR A 395 11.06 1.53 -14.24
N TYR A 396 9.92 0.98 -13.88
CA TYR A 396 8.62 1.62 -14.06
C TYR A 396 7.86 1.64 -12.73
N ASN A 397 7.77 2.81 -12.13
CA ASN A 397 7.09 3.09 -10.86
C ASN A 397 7.51 2.14 -9.70
N VAL A 398 8.80 1.84 -9.62
CA VAL A 398 9.39 1.02 -8.56
C VAL A 398 10.71 1.61 -8.08
N ASP A 399 10.99 1.50 -6.78
CA ASP A 399 12.23 1.98 -6.16
C ASP A 399 13.04 0.83 -5.53
N PRO A 400 13.72 -0.01 -6.35
CA PRO A 400 14.50 -1.12 -5.83
C PRO A 400 15.68 -0.68 -4.96
N LEU A 401 16.20 0.53 -5.12
CA LEU A 401 17.29 1.01 -4.27
C LEU A 401 16.84 1.27 -2.83
N TYR A 402 15.57 1.60 -2.63
CA TYR A 402 14.98 1.78 -1.30
C TYR A 402 14.41 0.46 -0.74
N ASN A 403 13.72 -0.30 -1.59
CA ASN A 403 12.93 -1.45 -1.14
C ASN A 403 13.75 -2.74 -0.93
N VAL A 404 14.96 -2.84 -1.53
CA VAL A 404 15.80 -4.04 -1.46
C VAL A 404 16.93 -3.86 -0.45
N ALA A 405 17.15 -4.86 0.41
CA ALA A 405 18.19 -4.80 1.45
C ALA A 405 19.61 -4.51 0.92
N SER A 406 19.91 -4.90 -0.33
CA SER A 406 21.19 -4.63 -0.99
C SER A 406 21.19 -3.34 -1.84
N GLY A 407 20.30 -2.38 -1.57
CA GLY A 407 20.14 -1.16 -2.38
C GLY A 407 21.42 -0.38 -2.64
N SER A 408 22.30 -0.24 -1.65
CA SER A 408 23.59 0.47 -1.83
C SER A 408 24.57 -0.23 -2.80
N GLU A 409 24.56 -1.57 -2.82
CA GLU A 409 25.37 -2.35 -3.77
C GLU A 409 24.76 -2.30 -5.17
N LEU A 410 23.44 -2.33 -5.22
CA LEU A 410 22.66 -2.23 -6.45
C LEU A 410 22.88 -0.86 -7.11
N ALA A 411 22.92 0.24 -6.33
CA ALA A 411 23.25 1.58 -6.85
C ALA A 411 24.62 1.60 -7.55
N LYS A 412 25.63 0.95 -6.96
CA LYS A 412 26.97 0.83 -7.59
C LYS A 412 26.93 0.04 -8.89
N ALA A 413 26.06 -0.96 -8.98
CA ALA A 413 25.90 -1.76 -10.20
C ALA A 413 25.17 -0.95 -11.28
N ILE A 414 24.11 -0.23 -10.94
CA ILE A 414 23.33 0.62 -11.85
C ILE A 414 24.22 1.71 -12.49
N ASN A 415 25.09 2.33 -11.71
CA ASN A 415 26.02 3.36 -12.21
C ASN A 415 27.03 2.85 -13.24
N LYS A 416 27.19 1.53 -13.40
CA LYS A 416 28.09 0.91 -14.42
C LYS A 416 27.36 0.47 -15.68
N LEU A 417 26.03 0.59 -15.72
CA LEU A 417 25.23 0.17 -16.86
C LEU A 417 25.46 1.10 -18.07
N LYS A 418 25.32 0.54 -19.26
CA LYS A 418 25.33 1.32 -20.50
C LYS A 418 24.07 2.18 -20.65
N LEU A 419 22.93 1.68 -20.11
CA LEU A 419 21.67 2.40 -20.08
C LEU A 419 20.97 2.14 -18.76
N SER A 420 20.55 3.19 -18.07
CA SER A 420 19.62 3.08 -16.93
C SER A 420 18.59 4.19 -17.00
N VAL A 421 17.31 3.80 -16.93
CA VAL A 421 16.16 4.70 -17.04
C VAL A 421 15.17 4.39 -15.93
N ALA A 422 14.76 5.42 -15.20
CA ALA A 422 13.67 5.31 -14.23
C ALA A 422 12.47 6.13 -14.70
N PHE A 423 11.31 5.49 -14.83
CA PHE A 423 10.01 6.13 -14.95
C PHE A 423 9.40 6.20 -13.55
N SER A 424 9.26 7.39 -13.00
CA SER A 424 8.77 7.58 -11.63
C SER A 424 7.92 8.84 -11.50
N VAL A 425 6.94 8.79 -10.59
CA VAL A 425 6.16 9.96 -10.19
C VAL A 425 7.00 10.89 -9.31
N GLN A 426 7.93 10.32 -8.54
CA GLN A 426 8.73 11.06 -7.57
C GLN A 426 10.24 10.94 -7.87
N ASN A 427 10.99 11.87 -7.37
CA ASN A 427 12.45 11.84 -7.41
C ASN A 427 12.98 10.92 -6.29
N ASP A 428 12.69 9.63 -6.42
CA ASP A 428 13.05 8.57 -5.48
C ASP A 428 14.54 8.16 -5.54
N ALA A 429 14.94 7.19 -4.73
CA ALA A 429 16.34 6.75 -4.68
C ALA A 429 16.81 6.14 -6.00
N THR A 430 15.96 5.41 -6.70
CA THR A 430 16.29 4.82 -8.00
C THR A 430 16.38 5.90 -9.09
N ALA A 431 15.41 6.79 -9.17
CA ALA A 431 15.43 7.90 -10.12
C ALA A 431 16.69 8.78 -9.97
N ASN A 432 17.13 9.01 -8.73
CA ASN A 432 18.34 9.78 -8.45
C ASN A 432 19.66 9.08 -8.83
N ASN A 433 19.63 7.75 -9.01
CA ASN A 433 20.82 6.95 -9.30
C ASN A 433 20.83 6.37 -10.73
N THR A 434 19.83 6.67 -11.55
CA THR A 434 19.77 6.28 -12.96
C THR A 434 20.29 7.39 -13.85
N GLN A 435 20.75 7.02 -15.07
CA GLN A 435 21.22 7.99 -16.07
C GLN A 435 20.09 8.91 -16.53
N TYR A 436 18.89 8.34 -16.71
CA TYR A 436 17.70 9.08 -17.10
C TYR A 436 16.61 8.89 -16.07
N SER A 437 16.02 9.99 -15.62
CA SER A 437 14.83 10.00 -14.77
C SER A 437 13.70 10.69 -15.53
N LEU A 438 12.65 9.95 -15.81
CA LEU A 438 11.53 10.39 -16.64
C LEU A 438 10.26 10.51 -15.77
N PRO A 439 9.60 11.68 -15.76
CA PRO A 439 8.40 11.88 -14.96
C PRO A 439 7.22 11.07 -15.48
N MET A 440 6.48 10.49 -14.57
CA MET A 440 5.18 9.87 -14.79
C MET A 440 4.07 10.77 -14.26
N SER A 441 2.91 10.70 -14.90
CA SER A 441 1.69 11.31 -14.36
C SER A 441 1.21 10.57 -13.11
N HIS A 442 0.68 11.31 -12.17
CA HIS A 442 -0.06 10.74 -11.05
C HIS A 442 -1.36 10.11 -11.56
N PHE A 443 -1.90 9.07 -10.90
CA PHE A 443 -3.13 8.40 -11.37
C PHE A 443 -4.36 9.32 -11.45
N LEU A 444 -4.35 10.46 -10.75
CA LEU A 444 -5.38 11.49 -10.82
C LEU A 444 -5.14 12.54 -11.93
N GLU A 445 -4.05 12.43 -12.69
CA GLU A 445 -3.69 13.38 -13.76
C GLU A 445 -3.77 12.77 -15.16
N SER A 446 -3.94 11.47 -15.27
CA SER A 446 -3.99 10.77 -16.54
C SER A 446 -5.14 9.79 -16.60
N TRP A 447 -5.62 9.53 -17.82
CA TRP A 447 -6.50 8.42 -18.09
C TRP A 447 -5.73 7.11 -17.88
N GLY A 448 -6.41 6.13 -17.29
CA GLY A 448 -5.89 4.78 -17.09
C GLY A 448 -7.02 3.77 -17.21
N ASP A 449 -6.64 2.57 -17.51
CA ASP A 449 -7.51 1.40 -17.45
C ASP A 449 -7.01 0.45 -16.36
N VAL A 450 -7.94 -0.13 -15.62
CA VAL A 450 -7.60 -1.09 -14.59
C VAL A 450 -8.52 -2.28 -14.74
N LYS A 451 -7.93 -3.45 -14.92
CA LYS A 451 -8.66 -4.71 -14.92
C LYS A 451 -8.76 -5.18 -13.48
N LYS A 452 -9.96 -5.06 -12.87
CA LYS A 452 -10.26 -5.85 -11.68
C LYS A 452 -10.21 -7.30 -12.13
N LEU A 453 -9.27 -8.04 -11.59
CA LEU A 453 -9.04 -9.40 -11.94
C LEU A 453 -10.25 -10.24 -11.64
N LEU A 454 -10.82 -10.70 -12.74
CA LEU A 454 -11.74 -11.79 -12.92
C LEU A 454 -12.66 -12.10 -11.72
N ILE A 455 -13.79 -11.39 -11.67
CA ILE A 455 -15.03 -12.14 -11.55
C ILE A 455 -15.43 -12.41 -13.00
N VAL A 456 -15.17 -13.59 -13.50
CA VAL A 456 -15.91 -14.12 -14.63
C VAL A 456 -17.31 -14.36 -14.09
N ILE A 457 -18.18 -13.41 -14.29
CA ILE A 457 -19.62 -13.68 -14.26
C ILE A 457 -19.83 -14.49 -15.52
N MET A 458 -19.76 -15.81 -15.40
CA MET A 458 -20.43 -16.68 -16.36
C MET A 458 -21.89 -16.66 -15.97
N ASP A 459 -22.73 -16.09 -16.85
CA ASP A 459 -24.17 -16.26 -16.87
C ASP A 459 -24.57 -17.74 -16.88
#